data_f0960651ec80e8c9e8f834b94577fe60
#
_entry.id   f0960651ec80e8c9e8f834b94577fe60
#
_cell.length_a   1.000
_cell.length_b   1.000
_cell.length_c   1.000
_cell.angle_alpha   90.00
_cell.angle_beta   90.00
_cell.angle_gamma   90.00
#
_symmetry.space_group_name_H-M   'P 1'
#
loop_
_entity.id
_entity.type
_entity.pdbx_description
1 polymer ?
#
loop_
_entity_poly.entity_id
_entity_poly.type
_entity_poly.pdbx_seq_one_letter_code
_entity_poly.pdbx_strand_id
1 'polypeptide(L)'
;MLVNMDNYYKYEDVSVLDDANSALDSEAARLASLIYTHTSQDGTYASPIHGLYVNRYSQVEAADDVHTMFSPVICIAAQGNKRITVGKDAYEYSASRMYIAPVALPVAMKIMQASPQIPFLGIGLYLDPQRIASLLPMVFPNGLPEVRNRSACYVIEADLAMMNAAARLMACLSSPDDAQMLAPLVKDEIYIRILRSPIGVYVAETVLAESGMQQVAKAIDWLQNNFSQPLKVADLAELVHMSESSFREYFRSATAMSPLQYQKVLRLQEARRLMLSSSIDATTASRRVGYLSDSQFSRDYSRFFGCPPTRDITRWRQDQQKLK
;
A
#
# COMPACT_ATOMS: atom_id res chain seq x y z
N MET A 1 18.33 56.12 2.33
CA MET A 1 18.37 55.54 0.96
C MET A 1 17.98 54.08 1.11
N LEU A 2 16.68 53.81 1.07
CA LEU A 2 16.09 52.44 1.20
C LEU A 2 16.12 51.84 -0.19
N VAL A 3 16.90 50.77 -0.38
CA VAL A 3 16.91 49.97 -1.62
C VAL A 3 15.84 48.92 -1.48
N ASN A 4 14.85 49.00 -2.35
CA ASN A 4 13.68 48.13 -2.50
C ASN A 4 14.16 46.77 -2.98
N MET A 5 13.96 45.70 -2.16
CA MET A 5 14.30 44.31 -2.49
C MET A 5 13.08 43.48 -2.97
N ASP A 6 12.12 44.11 -3.61
CA ASP A 6 10.85 43.49 -4.05
C ASP A 6 10.83 43.24 -5.57
N ASN A 7 11.83 42.61 -6.17
CA ASN A 7 11.71 42.30 -7.61
C ASN A 7 12.55 41.12 -8.12
N TYR A 8 12.62 39.99 -7.38
CA TYR A 8 13.36 38.81 -7.87
C TYR A 8 12.50 37.51 -7.93
N TYR A 9 11.19 37.58 -7.77
CA TYR A 9 10.31 36.43 -7.98
C TYR A 9 9.17 36.76 -8.94
N LYS A 10 9.50 36.95 -10.22
CA LYS A 10 8.50 36.95 -11.31
C LYS A 10 9.16 36.49 -12.60
N TYR A 11 8.64 35.42 -13.13
CA TYR A 11 8.82 34.73 -14.40
C TYR A 11 9.49 33.36 -14.22
N GLU A 12 8.89 32.45 -13.45
CA GLU A 12 8.90 31.06 -13.88
C GLU A 12 8.04 31.01 -15.14
N ASP A 13 8.66 30.61 -16.23
CA ASP A 13 8.08 30.62 -17.57
C ASP A 13 6.89 29.69 -17.61
N VAL A 14 5.65 30.21 -17.69
CA VAL A 14 4.40 29.42 -17.71
C VAL A 14 4.47 28.36 -18.81
N SER A 15 5.18 28.63 -19.91
CA SER A 15 5.37 27.68 -21.00
C SER A 15 6.18 26.44 -20.58
N VAL A 16 7.15 26.57 -19.70
CA VAL A 16 7.97 25.44 -19.19
C VAL A 16 7.15 24.56 -18.24
N LEU A 17 6.27 25.15 -17.45
CA LEU A 17 5.36 24.41 -16.58
C LEU A 17 4.28 23.66 -17.38
N ASP A 18 3.74 24.27 -18.43
CA ASP A 18 2.78 23.63 -19.34
C ASP A 18 3.41 22.47 -20.11
N ASP A 19 4.63 22.63 -20.59
CA ASP A 19 5.40 21.56 -21.27
C ASP A 19 5.73 20.40 -20.32
N ALA A 20 6.12 20.69 -19.07
CA ALA A 20 6.41 19.67 -18.06
C ALA A 20 5.16 18.87 -17.66
N ASN A 21 4.01 19.54 -17.48
CA ASN A 21 2.75 18.89 -17.19
C ASN A 21 2.28 18.04 -18.38
N SER A 22 2.42 18.53 -19.62
CA SER A 22 2.11 17.77 -20.83
C SER A 22 2.97 16.50 -20.98
N ALA A 23 4.26 16.57 -20.63
CA ALA A 23 5.14 15.41 -20.64
C ALA A 23 4.76 14.38 -19.56
N LEU A 24 4.39 14.84 -18.35
CA LEU A 24 3.93 13.99 -17.26
C LEU A 24 2.62 13.26 -17.64
N ASP A 25 1.66 13.97 -18.23
CA ASP A 25 0.39 13.39 -18.69
C ASP A 25 0.62 12.37 -19.81
N SER A 26 1.57 12.64 -20.71
CA SER A 26 1.96 11.70 -21.78
C SER A 26 2.53 10.39 -21.21
N GLU A 27 3.41 10.45 -20.20
CA GLU A 27 3.94 9.25 -19.54
C GLU A 27 2.87 8.51 -18.72
N ALA A 28 1.95 9.22 -18.08
CA ALA A 28 0.81 8.61 -17.40
C ALA A 28 -0.09 7.86 -18.39
N ALA A 29 -0.39 8.45 -19.55
CA ALA A 29 -1.16 7.82 -20.61
C ALA A 29 -0.43 6.60 -21.21
N ARG A 30 0.90 6.67 -21.36
CA ARG A 30 1.73 5.54 -21.79
C ARG A 30 1.68 4.39 -20.78
N LEU A 31 1.84 4.69 -19.49
CA LEU A 31 1.72 3.71 -18.41
C LEU A 31 0.31 3.09 -18.41
N ALA A 32 -0.74 3.90 -18.53
CA ALA A 32 -2.13 3.44 -18.59
C ALA A 32 -2.35 2.48 -19.79
N SER A 33 -1.83 2.80 -20.96
CA SER A 33 -1.91 1.94 -22.15
C SER A 33 -1.23 0.58 -21.93
N LEU A 34 -0.03 0.57 -21.31
CA LEU A 34 0.69 -0.66 -20.99
C LEU A 34 -0.08 -1.52 -19.96
N ILE A 35 -0.64 -0.89 -18.91
CA ILE A 35 -1.48 -1.59 -17.94
C ILE A 35 -2.70 -2.21 -18.63
N TYR A 36 -3.39 -1.44 -19.46
CA TYR A 36 -4.59 -1.91 -20.17
C TYR A 36 -4.29 -3.12 -21.06
N THR A 37 -3.15 -3.12 -21.76
CA THR A 37 -2.71 -4.23 -22.62
C THR A 37 -2.45 -5.52 -21.82
N HIS A 38 -1.96 -5.40 -20.59
CA HIS A 38 -1.64 -6.55 -19.74
C HIS A 38 -2.77 -6.97 -18.80
N THR A 39 -3.98 -6.38 -18.93
CA THR A 39 -5.14 -6.71 -18.08
C THR A 39 -6.38 -6.95 -18.94
N SER A 40 -6.89 -8.18 -18.95
CA SER A 40 -8.07 -8.56 -19.75
C SER A 40 -9.40 -8.20 -19.08
N GLN A 41 -9.43 -8.15 -17.75
CA GLN A 41 -10.64 -7.93 -16.93
C GLN A 41 -10.31 -7.05 -15.73
N ASP A 42 -11.33 -6.66 -14.97
CA ASP A 42 -11.15 -5.97 -13.69
C ASP A 42 -10.51 -6.88 -12.65
N GLY A 43 -9.60 -6.34 -11.84
CA GLY A 43 -8.91 -7.06 -10.78
C GLY A 43 -7.49 -6.59 -10.52
N THR A 44 -6.83 -7.31 -9.63
CA THR A 44 -5.41 -7.18 -9.33
C THR A 44 -4.69 -8.45 -9.80
N TYR A 45 -3.69 -8.28 -10.64
CA TYR A 45 -2.95 -9.37 -11.27
C TYR A 45 -1.49 -9.36 -10.81
N ALA A 46 -1.01 -10.50 -10.35
CA ALA A 46 0.42 -10.72 -10.20
C ALA A 46 1.06 -10.83 -11.58
N SER A 47 2.17 -10.13 -11.79
CA SER A 47 2.92 -10.18 -13.05
C SER A 47 4.07 -11.20 -12.97
N PRO A 48 4.68 -11.60 -14.10
CA PRO A 48 5.92 -12.38 -14.13
C PRO A 48 7.09 -11.68 -13.44
N ILE A 49 7.08 -10.36 -13.33
CA ILE A 49 8.10 -9.60 -12.57
C ILE A 49 7.78 -9.71 -11.09
N HIS A 50 8.66 -10.35 -10.33
CA HIS A 50 8.47 -10.57 -8.90
C HIS A 50 8.20 -9.26 -8.14
N GLY A 51 7.09 -9.24 -7.38
CA GLY A 51 6.66 -8.09 -6.59
C GLY A 51 5.90 -7.01 -7.35
N LEU A 52 5.73 -7.14 -8.67
CA LEU A 52 4.93 -6.21 -9.47
C LEU A 52 3.51 -6.74 -9.64
N TYR A 53 2.53 -5.93 -9.29
CA TYR A 53 1.09 -6.17 -9.47
C TYR A 53 0.50 -5.11 -10.38
N VAL A 54 -0.47 -5.52 -11.20
CA VAL A 54 -1.15 -4.66 -12.15
C VAL A 54 -2.63 -4.59 -11.77
N ASN A 55 -3.20 -3.40 -11.73
CA ASN A 55 -4.55 -3.15 -11.25
C ASN A 55 -5.40 -2.50 -12.36
N ARG A 56 -6.58 -3.07 -12.61
CA ARG A 56 -7.63 -2.49 -13.45
C ARG A 56 -8.97 -2.60 -12.76
N TYR A 57 -9.72 -1.49 -12.72
CA TYR A 57 -11.08 -1.47 -12.19
C TYR A 57 -11.91 -0.49 -13.03
N SER A 58 -12.96 -0.97 -13.69
CA SER A 58 -13.82 -0.20 -14.60
C SER A 58 -15.09 0.34 -13.95
N GLN A 59 -15.29 0.07 -12.66
CA GLN A 59 -16.47 0.51 -11.94
C GLN A 59 -16.08 1.15 -10.61
N VAL A 60 -16.83 2.16 -10.22
CA VAL A 60 -16.80 2.68 -8.85
C VAL A 60 -17.48 1.66 -7.95
N GLU A 61 -16.81 1.18 -6.93
CA GLU A 61 -17.39 0.23 -5.99
C GLU A 61 -18.56 0.86 -5.24
N ALA A 62 -19.72 0.21 -5.31
CA ALA A 62 -21.00 0.84 -5.00
C ALA A 62 -21.17 1.22 -3.52
N ALA A 63 -20.80 0.42 -2.55
CA ALA A 63 -21.07 0.73 -1.15
C ALA A 63 -20.00 0.28 -0.16
N ASP A 64 -19.37 -0.84 -0.39
CA ASP A 64 -18.49 -1.46 0.60
C ASP A 64 -17.04 -1.39 0.16
N ASP A 65 -16.18 -0.99 1.08
CA ASP A 65 -14.73 -1.00 0.90
C ASP A 65 -14.21 -2.44 0.74
N VAL A 66 -13.25 -2.65 -0.15
CA VAL A 66 -12.55 -3.93 -0.27
C VAL A 66 -11.48 -4.00 0.81
N HIS A 67 -11.72 -4.84 1.81
CA HIS A 67 -10.77 -5.07 2.90
C HIS A 67 -9.71 -6.10 2.49
N THR A 68 -8.44 -5.74 2.62
CA THR A 68 -7.31 -6.60 2.27
C THR A 68 -6.08 -6.29 3.11
N MET A 69 -5.05 -7.14 3.01
CA MET A 69 -3.73 -6.88 3.55
C MET A 69 -2.81 -6.36 2.45
N PHE A 70 -2.20 -5.21 2.68
CA PHE A 70 -1.08 -4.76 1.88
C PHE A 70 0.22 -5.21 2.55
N SER A 71 1.11 -5.83 1.78
CA SER A 71 2.52 -5.90 2.11
C SER A 71 3.16 -4.52 1.96
N PRO A 72 4.39 -4.29 2.42
CA PRO A 72 5.09 -3.04 2.12
C PRO A 72 5.09 -2.77 0.61
N VAL A 73 4.54 -1.63 0.17
CA VAL A 73 4.21 -1.41 -1.25
C VAL A 73 4.27 0.06 -1.65
N ILE A 74 4.66 0.28 -2.90
CA ILE A 74 4.44 1.52 -3.64
C ILE A 74 3.31 1.25 -4.62
N CYS A 75 2.25 2.06 -4.61
CA CYS A 75 1.19 2.03 -5.61
C CYS A 75 1.27 3.31 -6.45
N ILE A 76 1.34 3.19 -7.78
CA ILE A 76 1.38 4.32 -8.72
C ILE A 76 0.10 4.26 -9.56
N ALA A 77 -0.67 5.34 -9.56
CA ALA A 77 -1.84 5.46 -10.43
C ALA A 77 -1.45 6.09 -11.77
N ALA A 78 -1.86 5.44 -12.85
CA ALA A 78 -1.76 5.97 -14.20
C ALA A 78 -3.05 6.68 -14.64
N GLN A 79 -4.21 6.23 -14.12
CA GLN A 79 -5.53 6.74 -14.47
C GLN A 79 -6.53 6.48 -13.35
N GLY A 80 -7.52 7.35 -13.20
CA GLY A 80 -8.59 7.23 -12.20
C GLY A 80 -8.18 7.71 -10.82
N ASN A 81 -9.02 7.40 -9.81
CA ASN A 81 -8.79 7.80 -8.41
C ASN A 81 -9.14 6.63 -7.47
N LYS A 82 -8.30 6.42 -6.48
CA LYS A 82 -8.45 5.37 -5.46
C LYS A 82 -8.24 5.94 -4.06
N ARG A 83 -9.09 5.50 -3.12
CA ARG A 83 -8.96 5.78 -1.68
C ARG A 83 -8.51 4.52 -0.97
N ILE A 84 -7.53 4.68 -0.07
CA ILE A 84 -7.07 3.66 0.87
C ILE A 84 -7.34 4.16 2.29
N THR A 85 -8.01 3.37 3.10
CA THR A 85 -8.27 3.68 4.52
C THR A 85 -7.45 2.75 5.40
N VAL A 86 -6.70 3.32 6.35
CA VAL A 86 -5.90 2.62 7.34
C VAL A 86 -6.33 3.09 8.73
N GLY A 87 -6.95 2.22 9.50
CA GLY A 87 -7.53 2.60 10.79
C GLY A 87 -8.64 3.64 10.64
N LYS A 88 -8.35 4.90 10.95
CA LYS A 88 -9.27 6.04 10.81
C LYS A 88 -8.84 7.02 9.72
N ASP A 89 -7.65 6.85 9.18
CA ASP A 89 -7.03 7.76 8.25
C ASP A 89 -7.31 7.32 6.81
N ALA A 90 -7.71 8.26 5.95
CA ALA A 90 -7.99 8.02 4.55
C ALA A 90 -6.97 8.74 3.65
N TYR A 91 -6.47 8.03 2.66
CA TYR A 91 -5.46 8.46 1.71
C TYR A 91 -6.03 8.33 0.29
N GLU A 92 -6.14 9.44 -0.43
CA GLU A 92 -6.60 9.44 -1.82
C GLU A 92 -5.43 9.74 -2.76
N TYR A 93 -5.36 8.98 -3.85
CA TYR A 93 -4.38 9.23 -4.91
C TYR A 93 -4.98 8.96 -6.29
N SER A 94 -4.56 9.75 -7.25
CA SER A 94 -5.02 9.76 -8.63
C SER A 94 -3.85 9.65 -9.59
N ALA A 95 -4.10 9.83 -10.89
CA ALA A 95 -3.05 9.84 -11.91
C ALA A 95 -1.85 10.72 -11.51
N SER A 96 -0.66 10.27 -11.84
CA SER A 96 0.62 10.90 -11.49
C SER A 96 0.86 11.09 -10.00
N ARG A 97 0.17 10.30 -9.15
CA ARG A 97 0.42 10.23 -7.71
C ARG A 97 0.70 8.82 -7.28
N MET A 98 1.44 8.69 -6.19
CA MET A 98 1.76 7.39 -5.60
C MET A 98 1.41 7.36 -4.12
N TYR A 99 0.89 6.20 -3.72
CA TYR A 99 0.64 5.82 -2.33
C TYR A 99 1.73 4.86 -1.89
N ILE A 100 2.29 5.09 -0.70
CA ILE A 100 3.36 4.27 -0.13
C ILE A 100 2.96 3.79 1.26
N ALA A 101 2.98 2.47 1.46
CA ALA A 101 2.88 1.81 2.76
C ALA A 101 4.22 1.16 3.09
N PRO A 102 5.02 1.71 4.02
CA PRO A 102 6.35 1.18 4.34
C PRO A 102 6.35 -0.14 5.11
N VAL A 103 5.25 -0.48 5.75
CA VAL A 103 5.04 -1.74 6.50
C VAL A 103 3.77 -2.44 6.03
N ALA A 104 3.59 -3.70 6.40
CA ALA A 104 2.37 -4.42 6.08
C ALA A 104 1.17 -3.86 6.87
N LEU A 105 0.06 -3.59 6.18
CA LEU A 105 -1.11 -2.93 6.75
C LEU A 105 -2.42 -3.59 6.33
N PRO A 106 -3.36 -3.80 7.26
CA PRO A 106 -4.74 -4.06 6.93
C PRO A 106 -5.38 -2.77 6.42
N VAL A 107 -5.85 -2.80 5.19
CA VAL A 107 -6.44 -1.63 4.51
C VAL A 107 -7.86 -1.91 4.06
N ALA A 108 -8.63 -0.84 3.92
CA ALA A 108 -9.87 -0.83 3.16
C ALA A 108 -9.64 0.06 1.93
N MET A 109 -9.93 -0.45 0.75
CA MET A 109 -9.73 0.29 -0.49
C MET A 109 -11.04 0.49 -1.25
N LYS A 110 -11.16 1.63 -1.92
CA LYS A 110 -12.30 2.00 -2.72
C LYS A 110 -11.86 2.73 -3.98
N ILE A 111 -12.42 2.33 -5.13
CA ILE A 111 -12.28 3.08 -6.37
C ILE A 111 -13.25 4.25 -6.32
N MET A 112 -12.71 5.47 -6.42
CA MET A 112 -13.48 6.72 -6.32
C MET A 112 -13.89 7.25 -7.67
N GLN A 113 -13.09 6.99 -8.70
CA GLN A 113 -13.36 7.42 -10.07
C GLN A 113 -12.89 6.36 -11.06
N ALA A 114 -13.84 5.73 -11.75
CA ALA A 114 -13.63 4.82 -12.85
C ALA A 114 -14.91 4.69 -13.70
N SER A 115 -14.75 4.32 -14.96
CA SER A 115 -15.83 3.89 -15.85
C SER A 115 -15.29 2.82 -16.81
N PRO A 116 -16.16 2.10 -17.54
CA PRO A 116 -15.70 1.15 -18.56
C PRO A 116 -14.80 1.78 -19.64
N GLN A 117 -15.01 3.06 -19.97
CA GLN A 117 -14.23 3.82 -20.94
C GLN A 117 -12.95 4.41 -20.32
N ILE A 118 -12.99 4.75 -19.05
CA ILE A 118 -11.87 5.35 -18.31
C ILE A 118 -11.72 4.58 -16.98
N PRO A 119 -11.19 3.33 -17.01
CA PRO A 119 -10.99 2.55 -15.79
C PRO A 119 -9.92 3.15 -14.88
N PHE A 120 -9.96 2.83 -13.59
CA PHE A 120 -8.79 3.01 -12.74
C PHE A 120 -7.70 2.03 -13.21
N LEU A 121 -6.52 2.57 -13.48
CA LEU A 121 -5.33 1.81 -13.88
C LEU A 121 -4.15 2.19 -13.00
N GLY A 122 -3.47 1.20 -12.45
CA GLY A 122 -2.31 1.43 -11.60
C GLY A 122 -1.46 0.19 -11.43
N ILE A 123 -0.27 0.39 -10.91
CA ILE A 123 0.64 -0.70 -10.53
C ILE A 123 0.88 -0.66 -9.03
N GLY A 124 1.18 -1.83 -8.46
CA GLY A 124 1.71 -1.99 -7.10
C GLY A 124 3.06 -2.68 -7.17
N LEU A 125 4.09 -2.08 -6.61
CA LEU A 125 5.42 -2.66 -6.50
C LEU A 125 5.76 -2.88 -5.03
N TYR A 126 5.99 -4.14 -4.63
CA TYR A 126 6.43 -4.44 -3.29
C TYR A 126 7.80 -3.84 -2.99
N LEU A 127 7.93 -3.29 -1.79
CA LEU A 127 9.20 -2.85 -1.25
C LEU A 127 10.00 -4.10 -0.81
N ASP A 128 11.08 -4.39 -1.51
CA ASP A 128 12.00 -5.47 -1.14
C ASP A 128 12.96 -4.97 -0.05
N PRO A 129 12.84 -5.47 1.21
CA PRO A 129 13.63 -4.96 2.32
C PRO A 129 15.14 -5.18 2.13
N GLN A 130 15.53 -6.32 1.55
CA GLN A 130 16.94 -6.66 1.35
C GLN A 130 17.55 -5.77 0.27
N ARG A 131 16.80 -5.56 -0.83
CA ARG A 131 17.27 -4.69 -1.90
C ARG A 131 17.36 -3.24 -1.45
N ILE A 132 16.35 -2.73 -0.76
CA ILE A 132 16.34 -1.36 -0.21
C ILE A 132 17.51 -1.20 0.77
N ALA A 133 17.73 -2.13 1.69
CA ALA A 133 18.86 -2.06 2.63
C ALA A 133 20.21 -2.00 1.91
N SER A 134 20.38 -2.72 0.79
CA SER A 134 21.62 -2.68 -0.01
C SER A 134 21.85 -1.34 -0.71
N LEU A 135 20.81 -0.55 -0.95
CA LEU A 135 20.87 0.76 -1.59
C LEU A 135 21.12 1.91 -0.59
N LEU A 136 20.88 1.69 0.72
CA LEU A 136 21.00 2.73 1.73
C LEU A 136 22.40 3.39 1.77
N PRO A 137 23.52 2.65 1.74
CA PRO A 137 24.84 3.28 1.80
C PRO A 137 25.12 4.23 0.63
N MET A 138 24.51 3.97 -0.53
CA MET A 138 24.65 4.81 -1.71
C MET A 138 23.81 6.08 -1.60
N VAL A 139 22.58 5.98 -1.07
CA VAL A 139 21.65 7.12 -0.98
C VAL A 139 21.91 7.97 0.27
N PHE A 140 22.28 7.33 1.38
CA PHE A 140 22.53 7.97 2.68
C PHE A 140 23.96 7.66 3.18
N PRO A 141 25.01 8.12 2.50
CA PRO A 141 26.40 7.79 2.85
C PRO A 141 26.83 8.31 4.23
N ASN A 142 26.14 9.34 4.75
CA ASN A 142 26.40 9.94 6.06
C ASN A 142 25.39 9.48 7.13
N GLY A 143 24.64 8.38 6.89
CA GLY A 143 23.57 7.91 7.75
C GLY A 143 22.22 8.61 7.47
N LEU A 144 21.14 8.08 8.09
CA LEU A 144 19.81 8.65 7.91
C LEU A 144 19.66 9.96 8.68
N PRO A 145 18.97 10.97 8.11
CA PRO A 145 18.56 12.16 8.85
C PRO A 145 17.56 11.81 9.94
N GLU A 146 17.44 12.69 10.95
CA GLU A 146 16.47 12.53 12.03
C GLU A 146 15.04 12.52 11.48
N VAL A 147 14.25 11.54 11.93
CA VAL A 147 12.87 11.33 11.46
C VAL A 147 11.89 11.94 12.45
N ARG A 148 11.00 12.80 11.95
CA ARG A 148 9.91 13.42 12.71
C ARG A 148 8.58 13.20 11.98
N ASN A 149 7.46 13.19 12.72
CA ASN A 149 6.11 13.11 12.16
C ASN A 149 5.87 11.88 11.27
N ARG A 150 6.14 10.69 11.79
CA ARG A 150 5.86 9.43 11.08
C ARG A 150 4.38 9.26 10.84
N SER A 151 4.03 8.69 9.67
CA SER A 151 2.68 8.29 9.30
C SER A 151 2.66 6.83 8.86
N ALA A 152 1.52 6.16 8.99
CA ALA A 152 1.36 4.79 8.51
C ALA A 152 1.53 4.68 6.98
N CYS A 153 1.10 5.71 6.25
CA CYS A 153 1.17 5.77 4.80
C CYS A 153 1.48 7.18 4.32
N TYR A 154 1.90 7.27 3.08
CA TYR A 154 2.23 8.55 2.43
C TYR A 154 1.60 8.61 1.05
N VAL A 155 1.16 9.81 0.66
CA VAL A 155 0.75 10.10 -0.72
C VAL A 155 1.61 11.26 -1.21
N ILE A 156 2.37 11.03 -2.27
CA ILE A 156 3.25 12.04 -2.88
C ILE A 156 3.05 12.07 -4.39
N GLU A 157 3.54 13.10 -5.03
CA GLU A 157 3.55 13.19 -6.49
C GLU A 157 4.58 12.23 -7.08
N ALA A 158 4.23 11.59 -8.19
CA ALA A 158 5.13 10.84 -9.04
C ALA A 158 5.61 11.79 -10.15
N ASP A 159 6.86 12.23 -10.08
CA ASP A 159 7.44 13.09 -11.10
C ASP A 159 7.57 12.36 -12.45
N LEU A 160 7.90 13.12 -13.50
CA LEU A 160 8.08 12.59 -14.85
C LEU A 160 9.07 11.39 -14.88
N ALA A 161 10.13 11.45 -14.12
CA ALA A 161 11.14 10.42 -14.10
C ALA A 161 10.66 9.14 -13.39
N MET A 162 9.83 9.27 -12.35
CA MET A 162 9.17 8.15 -11.68
C MET A 162 8.13 7.50 -12.60
N MET A 163 7.29 8.30 -13.28
CA MET A 163 6.29 7.77 -14.22
C MET A 163 6.94 7.06 -15.39
N ASN A 164 8.05 7.61 -15.93
CA ASN A 164 8.85 6.96 -16.98
C ASN A 164 9.45 5.63 -16.48
N ALA A 165 10.01 5.58 -15.28
CA ALA A 165 10.52 4.33 -14.69
C ALA A 165 9.40 3.29 -14.54
N ALA A 166 8.21 3.69 -14.07
CA ALA A 166 7.05 2.81 -13.96
C ALA A 166 6.59 2.27 -15.34
N ALA A 167 6.55 3.12 -16.36
CA ALA A 167 6.21 2.71 -17.73
C ALA A 167 7.26 1.74 -18.32
N ARG A 168 8.57 1.98 -18.08
CA ARG A 168 9.63 1.05 -18.50
C ARG A 168 9.55 -0.28 -17.77
N LEU A 169 9.21 -0.29 -16.46
CA LEU A 169 8.99 -1.52 -15.71
C LEU A 169 7.84 -2.35 -16.32
N MET A 170 6.72 -1.69 -16.68
CA MET A 170 5.62 -2.35 -17.37
C MET A 170 6.00 -2.83 -18.77
N ALA A 171 6.81 -2.07 -19.51
CA ALA A 171 7.28 -2.48 -20.84
C ALA A 171 8.13 -3.75 -20.81
N CYS A 172 8.87 -4.03 -19.73
CA CYS A 172 9.61 -5.29 -19.54
C CYS A 172 8.70 -6.54 -19.57
N LEU A 173 7.39 -6.40 -19.35
CA LEU A 173 6.46 -7.53 -19.45
C LEU A 173 6.26 -8.06 -20.88
N SER A 174 6.67 -7.29 -21.90
CA SER A 174 6.55 -7.69 -23.31
C SER A 174 7.58 -8.75 -23.74
N SER A 175 8.64 -8.96 -22.93
CA SER A 175 9.70 -9.93 -23.21
C SER A 175 10.11 -10.65 -21.92
N PRO A 176 10.13 -12.01 -21.88
CA PRO A 176 10.62 -12.76 -20.74
C PRO A 176 12.07 -12.42 -20.36
N ASP A 177 12.93 -12.17 -21.36
CA ASP A 177 14.33 -11.79 -21.14
C ASP A 177 14.43 -10.41 -20.48
N ASP A 178 13.65 -9.43 -20.94
CA ASP A 178 13.60 -8.10 -20.33
C ASP A 178 13.03 -8.14 -18.92
N ALA A 179 11.99 -8.96 -18.67
CA ALA A 179 11.44 -9.17 -17.34
C ALA A 179 12.47 -9.76 -16.36
N GLN A 180 13.37 -10.62 -16.86
CA GLN A 180 14.43 -11.22 -16.06
C GLN A 180 15.66 -10.32 -15.91
N MET A 181 16.10 -9.64 -16.96
CA MET A 181 17.39 -8.95 -16.99
C MET A 181 17.27 -7.44 -16.73
N LEU A 182 16.25 -6.77 -17.26
CA LEU A 182 16.09 -5.32 -17.16
C LEU A 182 15.17 -4.90 -16.03
N ALA A 183 14.09 -5.64 -15.75
CA ALA A 183 13.16 -5.25 -14.68
C ALA A 183 13.83 -5.08 -13.30
N PRO A 184 14.82 -5.89 -12.85
CA PRO A 184 15.51 -5.64 -11.61
C PRO A 184 16.22 -4.29 -11.55
N LEU A 185 16.83 -3.84 -12.66
CA LEU A 185 17.52 -2.55 -12.74
C LEU A 185 16.52 -1.38 -12.68
N VAL A 186 15.38 -1.51 -13.34
CA VAL A 186 14.31 -0.50 -13.28
C VAL A 186 13.67 -0.43 -11.89
N LYS A 187 13.49 -1.58 -11.22
CA LYS A 187 13.05 -1.61 -9.81
C LYS A 187 14.02 -0.87 -8.90
N ASP A 188 15.33 -1.07 -9.08
CA ASP A 188 16.34 -0.34 -8.32
C ASP A 188 16.26 1.17 -8.54
N GLU A 189 16.05 1.60 -9.77
CA GLU A 189 15.82 3.02 -10.06
C GLU A 189 14.60 3.56 -9.30
N ILE A 190 13.48 2.83 -9.30
CA ILE A 190 12.28 3.22 -8.56
C ILE A 190 12.58 3.32 -7.06
N TYR A 191 13.27 2.34 -6.47
CA TYR A 191 13.65 2.36 -5.06
C TYR A 191 14.58 3.54 -4.73
N ILE A 192 15.58 3.82 -5.57
CA ILE A 192 16.48 4.97 -5.38
C ILE A 192 15.69 6.28 -5.44
N ARG A 193 14.76 6.44 -6.38
CA ARG A 193 13.90 7.62 -6.48
C ARG A 193 13.05 7.81 -5.22
N ILE A 194 12.43 6.73 -4.71
CA ILE A 194 11.70 6.77 -3.43
C ILE A 194 12.62 7.17 -2.28
N LEU A 195 13.79 6.54 -2.15
CA LEU A 195 14.74 6.85 -1.08
C LEU A 195 15.25 8.30 -1.13
N ARG A 196 15.32 8.91 -2.31
CA ARG A 196 15.68 10.32 -2.51
C ARG A 196 14.51 11.29 -2.39
N SER A 197 13.27 10.80 -2.30
CA SER A 197 12.09 11.64 -2.11
C SER A 197 11.95 12.13 -0.65
N PRO A 198 11.08 13.11 -0.37
CA PRO A 198 10.84 13.58 1.00
C PRO A 198 10.43 12.50 2.00
N ILE A 199 9.87 11.36 1.53
CA ILE A 199 9.47 10.24 2.39
C ILE A 199 10.51 9.12 2.43
N GLY A 200 11.63 9.25 1.74
CA GLY A 200 12.63 8.19 1.60
C GLY A 200 13.23 7.74 2.93
N VAL A 201 13.43 8.68 3.85
CA VAL A 201 13.93 8.38 5.20
C VAL A 201 12.97 7.45 5.98
N TYR A 202 11.66 7.59 5.81
CA TYR A 202 10.67 6.74 6.49
C TYR A 202 10.68 5.31 5.93
N VAL A 203 10.89 5.15 4.62
CA VAL A 203 11.07 3.83 3.99
C VAL A 203 12.40 3.22 4.44
N ALA A 204 13.47 3.99 4.46
CA ALA A 204 14.80 3.54 4.89
C ALA A 204 14.80 3.04 6.36
N GLU A 205 14.07 3.70 7.27
CA GLU A 205 13.98 3.28 8.67
C GLU A 205 13.40 1.88 8.83
N THR A 206 12.49 1.43 7.96
CA THR A 206 11.88 0.10 8.09
C THR A 206 12.86 -1.06 7.82
N VAL A 207 13.95 -0.78 7.14
CA VAL A 207 14.98 -1.76 6.77
C VAL A 207 16.32 -1.52 7.46
N LEU A 208 16.52 -0.33 8.07
CA LEU A 208 17.75 -0.01 8.81
C LEU A 208 17.83 -0.86 10.08
N ALA A 209 18.91 -1.62 10.21
CA ALA A 209 19.14 -2.48 11.36
C ALA A 209 19.02 -1.71 12.70
N GLU A 210 18.37 -2.34 13.66
CA GLU A 210 18.17 -1.82 15.02
C GLU A 210 17.30 -0.55 15.13
N SER A 211 16.73 -0.05 14.03
CA SER A 211 15.77 1.04 14.11
C SER A 211 14.47 0.59 14.78
N GLY A 212 13.80 1.51 15.51
CA GLY A 212 12.49 1.22 16.11
C GLY A 212 11.44 0.80 15.08
N MET A 213 11.53 1.33 13.84
CA MET A 213 10.62 0.96 12.75
C MET A 213 10.88 -0.45 12.23
N GLN A 214 12.15 -0.89 12.11
CA GLN A 214 12.47 -2.26 11.73
C GLN A 214 11.99 -3.25 12.81
N GLN A 215 12.14 -2.91 14.08
CA GLN A 215 11.64 -3.74 15.18
C GLN A 215 10.12 -3.88 15.12
N VAL A 216 9.40 -2.79 14.84
CA VAL A 216 7.94 -2.83 14.61
C VAL A 216 7.58 -3.67 13.37
N ALA A 217 8.33 -3.56 12.26
CA ALA A 217 8.10 -4.40 11.09
C ALA A 217 8.22 -5.89 11.42
N LYS A 218 9.24 -6.30 12.21
CA LYS A 218 9.38 -7.68 12.71
C LYS A 218 8.18 -8.10 13.59
N ALA A 219 7.68 -7.20 14.45
CA ALA A 219 6.50 -7.49 15.27
C ALA A 219 5.24 -7.67 14.40
N ILE A 220 5.10 -6.88 13.34
CA ILE A 220 4.00 -7.01 12.37
C ILE A 220 4.07 -8.37 11.65
N ASP A 221 5.25 -8.79 11.20
CA ASP A 221 5.45 -10.09 10.56
C ASP A 221 5.10 -11.23 11.52
N TRP A 222 5.51 -11.11 12.78
CA TRP A 222 5.13 -12.08 13.81
C TRP A 222 3.62 -12.14 14.01
N LEU A 223 2.95 -10.99 14.10
CA LEU A 223 1.48 -10.91 14.25
C LEU A 223 0.75 -11.54 13.06
N GLN A 224 1.22 -11.34 11.84
CA GLN A 224 0.63 -11.94 10.64
C GLN A 224 0.68 -13.48 10.68
N ASN A 225 1.73 -14.05 11.25
CA ASN A 225 1.89 -15.50 11.37
C ASN A 225 1.25 -16.09 12.64
N ASN A 226 0.94 -15.26 13.64
CA ASN A 226 0.48 -15.72 14.96
C ASN A 226 -0.82 -15.03 15.44
N PHE A 227 -1.60 -14.40 14.56
CA PHE A 227 -2.77 -13.61 14.91
C PHE A 227 -3.84 -14.40 15.68
N SER A 228 -3.94 -15.72 15.49
CA SER A 228 -4.92 -16.57 16.16
C SER A 228 -4.61 -16.81 17.65
N GLN A 229 -3.36 -16.61 18.07
CA GLN A 229 -2.91 -16.85 19.44
C GLN A 229 -3.29 -15.66 20.37
N PRO A 230 -3.47 -15.88 21.68
CA PRO A 230 -3.57 -14.80 22.65
C PRO A 230 -2.35 -13.88 22.59
N LEU A 231 -2.57 -12.57 22.62
CA LEU A 231 -1.50 -11.57 22.56
C LEU A 231 -1.41 -10.78 23.85
N LYS A 232 -0.21 -10.76 24.44
CA LYS A 232 0.19 -9.76 25.42
C LYS A 232 1.16 -8.78 24.75
N VAL A 233 0.88 -7.50 24.84
CA VAL A 233 1.70 -6.48 24.17
C VAL A 233 3.12 -6.44 24.73
N ALA A 234 3.27 -6.71 26.03
CA ALA A 234 4.57 -6.79 26.68
C ALA A 234 5.45 -7.89 26.07
N ASP A 235 4.88 -9.11 25.82
CA ASP A 235 5.62 -10.22 25.23
C ASP A 235 6.07 -9.89 23.81
N LEU A 236 5.24 -9.17 23.04
CA LEU A 236 5.58 -8.73 21.69
C LEU A 236 6.66 -7.63 21.68
N ALA A 237 6.63 -6.72 22.64
CA ALA A 237 7.66 -5.69 22.81
C ALA A 237 9.01 -6.32 23.20
N GLU A 238 9.00 -7.31 24.11
CA GLU A 238 10.20 -8.08 24.49
C GLU A 238 10.79 -8.85 23.31
N LEU A 239 9.94 -9.50 22.50
CA LEU A 239 10.36 -10.24 21.29
C LEU A 239 11.19 -9.37 20.35
N VAL A 240 10.89 -8.07 20.27
CA VAL A 240 11.57 -7.13 19.38
C VAL A 240 12.53 -6.19 20.14
N HIS A 241 12.88 -6.52 21.38
CA HIS A 241 13.84 -5.80 22.22
C HIS A 241 13.49 -4.32 22.44
N MET A 242 12.20 -4.01 22.61
CA MET A 242 11.71 -2.67 22.91
C MET A 242 11.05 -2.59 24.30
N SER A 243 11.08 -1.39 24.93
CA SER A 243 10.17 -1.13 26.05
C SER A 243 8.72 -1.11 25.53
N GLU A 244 7.77 -1.52 26.38
CA GLU A 244 6.35 -1.56 25.97
C GLU A 244 5.83 -0.18 25.56
N SER A 245 6.27 0.90 26.19
CA SER A 245 5.87 2.27 25.85
C SER A 245 6.38 2.69 24.49
N SER A 246 7.68 2.52 24.20
CA SER A 246 8.27 2.82 22.91
C SER A 246 7.66 1.96 21.81
N PHE A 247 7.45 0.66 22.09
CA PHE A 247 6.81 -0.25 21.14
C PHE A 247 5.41 0.22 20.75
N ARG A 248 4.55 0.60 21.72
CA ARG A 248 3.20 1.11 21.45
C ARG A 248 3.22 2.39 20.60
N GLU A 249 4.14 3.29 20.88
CA GLU A 249 4.32 4.54 20.14
C GLU A 249 4.72 4.28 18.69
N TYR A 250 5.81 3.54 18.47
CA TYR A 250 6.29 3.20 17.13
C TYR A 250 5.26 2.36 16.36
N PHE A 251 4.64 1.37 17.00
CA PHE A 251 3.62 0.55 16.35
C PHE A 251 2.42 1.37 15.89
N ARG A 252 1.96 2.31 16.73
CA ARG A 252 0.85 3.20 16.37
C ARG A 252 1.23 4.17 15.25
N SER A 253 2.43 4.73 15.27
CA SER A 253 2.91 5.60 14.19
C SER A 253 3.04 4.85 12.86
N ALA A 254 3.47 3.57 12.88
CA ALA A 254 3.64 2.74 11.71
C ALA A 254 2.33 2.22 11.12
N THR A 255 1.29 2.00 11.96
CA THR A 255 0.07 1.27 11.54
C THR A 255 -1.23 2.04 11.74
N ALA A 256 -1.21 3.23 12.36
CA ALA A 256 -2.38 3.98 12.82
C ALA A 256 -3.28 3.18 13.81
N MET A 257 -2.79 2.07 14.36
CA MET A 257 -3.53 1.16 15.24
C MET A 257 -2.71 0.75 16.45
N SER A 258 -3.39 0.33 17.54
CA SER A 258 -2.71 -0.41 18.60
C SER A 258 -2.44 -1.86 18.16
N PRO A 259 -1.46 -2.57 18.79
CA PRO A 259 -1.18 -3.97 18.46
C PRO A 259 -2.41 -4.90 18.57
N LEU A 260 -3.25 -4.70 19.59
CA LEU A 260 -4.47 -5.47 19.78
C LEU A 260 -5.54 -5.16 18.72
N GLN A 261 -5.65 -3.89 18.29
CA GLN A 261 -6.53 -3.51 17.18
C GLN A 261 -6.06 -4.13 15.87
N TYR A 262 -4.76 -4.10 15.61
CA TYR A 262 -4.16 -4.70 14.42
C TYR A 262 -4.43 -6.22 14.38
N GLN A 263 -4.14 -6.94 15.48
CA GLN A 263 -4.46 -8.37 15.59
C GLN A 263 -5.96 -8.66 15.36
N LYS A 264 -6.84 -7.84 15.92
CA LYS A 264 -8.29 -7.98 15.72
C LYS A 264 -8.65 -7.87 14.24
N VAL A 265 -8.11 -6.89 13.53
CA VAL A 265 -8.39 -6.72 12.08
C VAL A 265 -7.87 -7.90 11.28
N LEU A 266 -6.67 -8.41 11.59
CA LEU A 266 -6.15 -9.64 10.96
C LEU A 266 -7.12 -10.82 11.14
N ARG A 267 -7.60 -11.05 12.36
CA ARG A 267 -8.57 -12.12 12.65
C ARG A 267 -9.85 -11.97 11.85
N LEU A 268 -10.41 -10.76 11.77
CA LEU A 268 -11.65 -10.51 11.04
C LEU A 268 -11.48 -10.69 9.54
N GLN A 269 -10.40 -10.18 8.95
CA GLN A 269 -10.11 -10.35 7.53
C GLN A 269 -9.88 -11.83 7.18
N GLU A 270 -9.12 -12.54 7.98
CA GLU A 270 -8.88 -13.97 7.77
C GLU A 270 -10.16 -14.81 7.95
N ALA A 271 -10.99 -14.49 8.94
CA ALA A 271 -12.30 -15.16 9.10
C ALA A 271 -13.17 -14.97 7.85
N ARG A 272 -13.24 -13.75 7.31
CA ARG A 272 -13.96 -13.46 6.06
C ARG A 272 -13.39 -14.26 4.89
N ARG A 273 -12.08 -14.27 4.72
CA ARG A 273 -11.41 -15.05 3.69
C ARG A 273 -11.75 -16.55 3.79
N LEU A 274 -11.71 -17.13 4.98
CA LEU A 274 -12.04 -18.54 5.23
C LEU A 274 -13.50 -18.85 4.90
N MET A 275 -14.43 -17.99 5.29
CA MET A 275 -15.86 -18.17 4.98
C MET A 275 -16.13 -18.06 3.47
N LEU A 276 -15.39 -17.22 2.74
CA LEU A 276 -15.53 -17.06 1.30
C LEU A 276 -14.87 -18.20 0.52
N SER A 277 -13.63 -18.56 0.84
CA SER A 277 -12.83 -19.52 0.08
C SER A 277 -13.11 -20.98 0.45
N SER A 278 -13.34 -21.28 1.72
CA SER A 278 -13.45 -22.64 2.25
C SER A 278 -14.89 -23.03 2.63
N SER A 279 -15.87 -22.15 2.39
CA SER A 279 -17.30 -22.34 2.68
C SER A 279 -17.61 -22.80 4.11
N ILE A 280 -16.74 -22.46 5.09
CA ILE A 280 -17.00 -22.74 6.50
C ILE A 280 -18.00 -21.73 7.08
N ASP A 281 -18.70 -22.12 8.15
CA ASP A 281 -19.63 -21.23 8.85
C ASP A 281 -18.90 -20.21 9.74
N ALA A 282 -19.64 -19.21 10.21
CA ALA A 282 -19.12 -18.13 11.03
C ALA A 282 -18.56 -18.61 12.38
N THR A 283 -19.16 -19.64 12.99
CA THR A 283 -18.72 -20.23 14.25
C THR A 283 -17.37 -20.93 14.09
N THR A 284 -17.23 -21.73 13.04
CA THR A 284 -15.98 -22.41 12.70
C THR A 284 -14.89 -21.39 12.37
N ALA A 285 -15.23 -20.35 11.58
CA ALA A 285 -14.28 -19.27 11.25
C ALA A 285 -13.80 -18.53 12.51
N SER A 286 -14.75 -18.16 13.42
CA SER A 286 -14.43 -17.44 14.65
C SER A 286 -13.41 -18.20 15.51
N ARG A 287 -13.59 -19.51 15.68
CA ARG A 287 -12.68 -20.36 16.46
C ARG A 287 -11.32 -20.49 15.80
N ARG A 288 -11.26 -20.68 14.47
CA ARG A 288 -10.00 -20.80 13.73
C ARG A 288 -9.12 -19.54 13.82
N VAL A 289 -9.75 -18.39 13.90
CA VAL A 289 -9.00 -17.11 14.02
C VAL A 289 -8.75 -16.68 15.47
N GLY A 290 -9.11 -17.54 16.46
CA GLY A 290 -8.74 -17.35 17.85
C GLY A 290 -9.74 -16.53 18.69
N TYR A 291 -11.02 -16.44 18.29
CA TYR A 291 -12.06 -15.93 19.16
C TYR A 291 -12.56 -17.01 20.12
N LEU A 292 -12.69 -16.65 21.40
CA LEU A 292 -13.22 -17.52 22.45
C LEU A 292 -14.76 -17.42 22.56
N SER A 293 -15.36 -16.36 22.00
CA SER A 293 -16.80 -16.10 22.04
C SER A 293 -17.33 -15.75 20.65
N ASP A 294 -18.25 -16.56 20.15
CA ASP A 294 -18.92 -16.33 18.86
C ASP A 294 -19.76 -15.04 18.87
N SER A 295 -20.32 -14.68 20.03
CA SER A 295 -21.05 -13.42 20.20
C SER A 295 -20.14 -12.20 20.11
N GLN A 296 -18.92 -12.28 20.66
CA GLN A 296 -17.93 -11.22 20.52
C GLN A 296 -17.44 -11.10 19.07
N PHE A 297 -17.15 -12.23 18.44
CA PHE A 297 -16.79 -12.26 17.02
C PHE A 297 -17.87 -11.58 16.15
N SER A 298 -19.12 -11.96 16.27
CA SER A 298 -20.23 -11.39 15.50
C SER A 298 -20.36 -9.88 15.68
N ARG A 299 -20.19 -9.37 16.90
CA ARG A 299 -20.23 -7.93 17.18
C ARG A 299 -19.04 -7.20 16.56
N ASP A 300 -17.82 -7.72 16.73
CA ASP A 300 -16.60 -7.12 16.17
C ASP A 300 -16.63 -7.17 14.64
N TYR A 301 -17.09 -8.27 14.05
CA TYR A 301 -17.27 -8.43 12.61
C TYR A 301 -18.27 -7.41 12.05
N SER A 302 -19.46 -7.31 12.66
CA SER A 302 -20.50 -6.38 12.21
C SER A 302 -20.05 -4.92 12.33
N ARG A 303 -19.27 -4.59 13.37
CA ARG A 303 -18.70 -3.25 13.53
C ARG A 303 -17.65 -2.93 12.46
N PHE A 304 -16.88 -3.92 12.04
CA PHE A 304 -15.78 -3.76 11.09
C PHE A 304 -16.27 -3.78 9.63
N PHE A 305 -17.14 -4.72 9.28
CA PHE A 305 -17.66 -4.89 7.91
C PHE A 305 -19.05 -4.27 7.68
N GLY A 306 -19.65 -3.64 8.68
CA GLY A 306 -20.96 -3.00 8.56
C GLY A 306 -22.16 -3.95 8.60
N CYS A 307 -21.95 -5.26 8.56
CA CYS A 307 -23.03 -6.26 8.61
C CYS A 307 -22.57 -7.58 9.24
N PRO A 308 -23.53 -8.41 9.74
CA PRO A 308 -23.21 -9.71 10.34
C PRO A 308 -22.53 -10.68 9.35
N PRO A 309 -21.66 -11.59 9.83
CA PRO A 309 -20.86 -12.48 9.00
C PRO A 309 -21.69 -13.25 7.95
N THR A 310 -22.77 -13.87 8.36
CA THR A 310 -23.63 -14.68 7.47
C THR A 310 -24.23 -13.83 6.35
N ARG A 311 -24.67 -12.59 6.67
CA ARG A 311 -25.26 -11.68 5.69
C ARG A 311 -24.23 -11.18 4.69
N ASP A 312 -23.02 -10.85 5.15
CA ASP A 312 -21.89 -10.42 4.30
C ASP A 312 -21.53 -11.49 3.27
N ILE A 313 -21.36 -12.74 3.72
CA ILE A 313 -21.00 -13.85 2.84
C ILE A 313 -22.11 -14.20 1.85
N THR A 314 -23.38 -14.15 2.28
CA THR A 314 -24.53 -14.39 1.37
C THR A 314 -24.59 -13.34 0.29
N ARG A 315 -24.45 -12.05 0.64
CA ARG A 315 -24.44 -10.94 -0.31
C ARG A 315 -23.29 -11.08 -1.31
N TRP A 316 -22.08 -11.35 -0.84
CA TRP A 316 -20.92 -11.53 -1.72
C TRP A 316 -21.12 -12.67 -2.73
N ARG A 317 -21.66 -13.81 -2.30
CA ARG A 317 -21.95 -14.95 -3.18
C ARG A 317 -23.02 -14.61 -4.24
N GLN A 318 -24.04 -13.85 -3.88
CA GLN A 318 -25.07 -13.37 -4.82
C GLN A 318 -24.49 -12.42 -5.87
N ASP A 319 -23.59 -11.51 -5.46
CA ASP A 319 -22.97 -10.56 -6.38
C ASP A 319 -22.01 -11.26 -7.36
N GLN A 320 -21.27 -12.27 -6.92
CA GLN A 320 -20.45 -13.12 -7.82
C GLN A 320 -21.27 -13.94 -8.83
N GLN A 321 -22.50 -14.31 -8.50
CA GLN A 321 -23.40 -15.03 -9.42
C GLN A 321 -23.98 -14.12 -10.51
N LYS A 322 -24.12 -12.82 -10.25
CA LYS A 322 -24.60 -11.83 -11.22
C LYS A 322 -23.54 -11.41 -12.25
N LEU A 323 -22.27 -11.67 -11.94
CA LEU A 323 -21.12 -11.33 -12.79
C LEU A 323 -20.69 -12.46 -13.72
N LYS A 324 -21.30 -13.64 -13.58
CA LYS A 324 -21.15 -14.80 -14.49
C LYS A 324 -22.29 -14.86 -15.49
#